data_0a7332c8cf64537972a5e607614b0e1a
#
_entry.id   0a7332c8cf64537972a5e607614b0e1a
#
_cell.length_a   1.000
_cell.length_b   1.000
_cell.length_c   1.000
_cell.angle_alpha   90.00
_cell.angle_beta   90.00
_cell.angle_gamma   90.00
#
_symmetry.space_group_name_H-M   'P 1'
#
loop_
_entity.id
_entity.type
_entity.pdbx_description
1 polymer ?
#
loop_
_entity_poly.entity_id
_entity_poly.type
_entity_poly.pdbx_seq_one_letter_code
_entity_poly.pdbx_strand_id
1 'polypeptide(L)'
;MTDRTELITAYWDAAAATFDEEPDHGLRADDTRAAWARLLRSVMPDRPADVLDIGCGTGSVSLLLTEAGHRPTGVDLAPRMIEQARTKFATAGLAGRFLVGDAMAPPTGKQRFDVVLSRHLVWTLPDPEAALREWVTRLRPGGRMVLVEGRWREAGQQDAPYVTGAESLPWNGGLSAEALAAAVRPLVARVRVEPLSGDPGLWGGPVDDERYALVADL
;
A
#
# COMPACT_ATOMS: atom_id res chain seq x y z
N MET A 1 -3.83 -27.26 11.48
CA MET A 1 -2.94 -26.08 11.42
C MET A 1 -3.72 -24.99 10.73
N THR A 2 -4.02 -23.89 11.41
CA THR A 2 -4.66 -22.71 10.81
C THR A 2 -3.76 -22.16 9.71
N ASP A 3 -4.31 -21.89 8.55
CA ASP A 3 -3.55 -21.31 7.43
C ASP A 3 -3.01 -19.93 7.84
N ARG A 4 -1.75 -19.62 7.48
CA ARG A 4 -1.13 -18.31 7.75
C ARG A 4 -1.98 -17.16 7.21
N THR A 5 -2.58 -17.35 6.05
CA THR A 5 -3.49 -16.37 5.44
C THR A 5 -4.67 -16.08 6.34
N GLU A 6 -5.25 -17.10 6.98
CA GLU A 6 -6.35 -16.91 7.94
C GLU A 6 -5.91 -16.11 9.17
N LEU A 7 -4.70 -16.36 9.70
CA LEU A 7 -4.17 -15.62 10.84
C LEU A 7 -3.93 -14.14 10.48
N ILE A 8 -3.34 -13.87 9.31
CA ILE A 8 -3.11 -12.51 8.82
C ILE A 8 -4.46 -11.79 8.62
N THR A 9 -5.43 -12.45 7.99
CA THR A 9 -6.78 -11.89 7.78
C THR A 9 -7.44 -11.55 9.11
N ALA A 10 -7.41 -12.46 10.08
CA ALA A 10 -8.01 -12.25 11.40
C ALA A 10 -7.35 -11.08 12.15
N TYR A 11 -6.02 -10.93 12.05
CA TYR A 11 -5.30 -9.82 12.64
C TYR A 11 -5.77 -8.47 12.08
N TRP A 12 -5.77 -8.32 10.75
CA TRP A 12 -6.18 -7.08 10.10
C TRP A 12 -7.68 -6.79 10.26
N ASP A 13 -8.52 -7.82 10.29
CA ASP A 13 -9.94 -7.67 10.63
C ASP A 13 -10.13 -7.12 12.05
N ALA A 14 -9.37 -7.61 13.02
CA ALA A 14 -9.43 -7.09 14.37
C ALA A 14 -8.91 -5.65 14.47
N ALA A 15 -7.87 -5.30 13.72
CA ALA A 15 -7.29 -3.97 13.68
C ALA A 15 -8.17 -2.93 12.97
N ALA A 16 -9.09 -3.34 12.10
CA ALA A 16 -9.84 -2.43 11.23
C ALA A 16 -10.58 -1.31 11.97
N ALA A 17 -11.08 -1.57 13.20
CA ALA A 17 -11.85 -0.61 13.96
C ALA A 17 -11.02 0.62 14.43
N THR A 18 -9.74 0.40 14.73
CA THR A 18 -8.82 1.43 15.25
C THR A 18 -7.74 1.82 14.26
N PHE A 19 -7.69 1.19 13.09
CA PHE A 19 -6.64 1.38 12.10
C PHE A 19 -6.43 2.85 11.70
N ASP A 20 -7.51 3.59 11.60
CA ASP A 20 -7.49 5.02 11.25
C ASP A 20 -7.08 5.94 12.42
N GLU A 21 -6.79 5.42 13.61
CA GLU A 21 -6.32 6.23 14.74
C GLU A 21 -4.85 6.63 14.56
N GLU A 22 -4.08 5.81 13.84
CA GLU A 22 -2.72 6.17 13.46
C GLU A 22 -2.72 7.29 12.42
N PRO A 23 -1.89 8.34 12.59
CA PRO A 23 -1.91 9.53 11.76
C PRO A 23 -1.78 9.25 10.26
N ASP A 24 -0.82 8.41 9.88
CA ASP A 24 -0.52 8.08 8.49
C ASP A 24 -1.45 7.01 7.91
N HIS A 25 -2.26 6.31 8.72
CA HIS A 25 -3.27 5.37 8.25
C HIS A 25 -4.60 6.07 7.95
N GLY A 26 -5.15 6.79 8.93
CA GLY A 26 -6.45 7.45 8.82
C GLY A 26 -6.44 8.72 7.99
N LEU A 27 -5.31 9.40 7.94
CA LEU A 27 -5.13 10.71 7.27
C LEU A 27 -6.19 11.73 7.71
N ARG A 28 -6.49 11.73 9.04
CA ARG A 28 -7.58 12.56 9.61
C ARG A 28 -7.14 14.00 9.87
N ALA A 29 -5.87 14.20 10.28
CA ALA A 29 -5.31 15.52 10.50
C ALA A 29 -5.10 16.23 9.16
N ASP A 30 -5.51 17.49 9.06
CA ASP A 30 -5.46 18.27 7.82
C ASP A 30 -4.03 18.37 7.27
N ASP A 31 -3.03 18.57 8.14
CA ASP A 31 -1.63 18.66 7.74
C ASP A 31 -1.11 17.35 7.14
N THR A 32 -1.40 16.21 7.79
CA THR A 32 -1.02 14.88 7.31
C THR A 32 -1.73 14.56 6.00
N ARG A 33 -3.03 14.84 5.94
CA ARG A 33 -3.82 14.69 4.71
C ARG A 33 -3.26 15.53 3.56
N ALA A 34 -2.91 16.79 3.81
CA ALA A 34 -2.31 17.67 2.81
C ALA A 34 -0.92 17.20 2.36
N ALA A 35 -0.10 16.68 3.28
CA ALA A 35 1.21 16.11 2.94
C ALA A 35 1.06 14.89 2.02
N TRP A 36 0.17 13.95 2.36
CA TRP A 36 -0.12 12.80 1.50
C TRP A 36 -0.70 13.21 0.14
N ALA A 37 -1.59 14.20 0.09
CA ALA A 37 -2.12 14.71 -1.16
C ALA A 37 -1.03 15.34 -2.05
N ARG A 38 -0.01 15.99 -1.46
CA ARG A 38 1.17 16.50 -2.20
C ARG A 38 2.03 15.36 -2.74
N LEU A 39 2.33 14.36 -1.89
CA LEU A 39 3.09 13.17 -2.30
C LEU A 39 2.39 12.45 -3.46
N LEU A 40 1.10 12.16 -3.31
CA LEU A 40 0.34 11.49 -4.38
C LEU A 40 0.41 12.28 -5.69
N ARG A 41 0.24 13.60 -5.68
CA ARG A 41 0.39 14.43 -6.89
C ARG A 41 1.77 14.32 -7.53
N SER A 42 2.86 14.15 -6.76
CA SER A 42 4.22 14.03 -7.31
C SER A 42 4.51 12.68 -7.96
N VAL A 43 3.81 11.63 -7.54
CA VAL A 43 4.06 10.26 -7.99
C VAL A 43 3.01 9.73 -8.96
N MET A 44 1.83 10.35 -9.00
CA MET A 44 0.74 9.97 -9.91
C MET A 44 0.84 10.68 -11.27
N PRO A 45 0.19 10.15 -12.32
CA PRO A 45 0.06 10.88 -13.59
C PRO A 45 -0.77 12.17 -13.44
N ASP A 46 -0.44 13.22 -14.21
CA ASP A 46 -1.17 14.51 -14.22
C ASP A 46 -2.58 14.41 -14.83
N ARG A 47 -2.98 13.25 -15.35
CA ARG A 47 -4.30 12.97 -15.92
C ARG A 47 -5.08 12.01 -15.05
N PRO A 48 -6.43 11.99 -15.12
CA PRO A 48 -7.23 10.95 -14.49
C PRO A 48 -6.75 9.55 -14.88
N ALA A 49 -6.50 8.69 -13.90
CA ALA A 49 -5.93 7.38 -14.08
C ALA A 49 -6.78 6.31 -13.39
N ASP A 50 -6.84 5.11 -13.98
CA ASP A 50 -7.34 3.92 -13.30
C ASP A 50 -6.24 3.38 -12.40
N VAL A 51 -6.50 3.28 -11.11
CA VAL A 51 -5.52 2.87 -10.09
C VAL A 51 -5.96 1.57 -9.44
N LEU A 52 -5.05 0.59 -9.34
CA LEU A 52 -5.22 -0.57 -8.48
C LEU A 52 -4.48 -0.28 -7.16
N ASP A 53 -5.23 -0.09 -6.09
CA ASP A 53 -4.72 0.16 -4.73
C ASP A 53 -4.71 -1.17 -3.97
N ILE A 54 -3.52 -1.81 -3.87
CA ILE A 54 -3.33 -3.14 -3.30
C ILE A 54 -2.93 -3.01 -1.83
N GLY A 55 -3.67 -3.70 -0.95
CA GLY A 55 -3.59 -3.50 0.49
C GLY A 55 -4.20 -2.14 0.86
N CYS A 56 -5.36 -1.83 0.29
CA CYS A 56 -5.96 -0.50 0.44
C CYS A 56 -6.43 -0.17 1.86
N GLY A 57 -6.47 -1.16 2.76
CA GLY A 57 -6.93 -1.01 4.13
C GLY A 57 -8.31 -0.37 4.19
N THR A 58 -8.46 0.63 5.03
CA THR A 58 -9.71 1.41 5.20
C THR A 58 -9.95 2.44 4.08
N GLY A 59 -9.14 2.45 3.00
CA GLY A 59 -9.36 3.27 1.82
C GLY A 59 -8.96 4.74 1.94
N SER A 60 -8.13 5.14 2.92
CA SER A 60 -7.74 6.55 3.09
C SER A 60 -6.96 7.11 1.90
N VAL A 61 -6.02 6.34 1.34
CA VAL A 61 -5.28 6.73 0.12
C VAL A 61 -6.19 6.72 -1.09
N SER A 62 -7.01 5.68 -1.25
CA SER A 62 -8.04 5.61 -2.30
C SER A 62 -8.97 6.83 -2.30
N LEU A 63 -9.33 7.35 -1.10
CA LEU A 63 -10.16 8.55 -0.98
C LEU A 63 -9.44 9.77 -1.55
N LEU A 64 -8.18 10.02 -1.17
CA LEU A 64 -7.36 11.12 -1.70
C LEU A 64 -7.19 11.03 -3.22
N LEU A 65 -6.97 9.82 -3.74
CA LEU A 65 -6.88 9.59 -5.19
C LEU A 65 -8.18 9.94 -5.91
N THR A 66 -9.33 9.61 -5.32
CA THR A 66 -10.64 9.94 -5.89
C THR A 66 -10.89 11.44 -5.89
N GLU A 67 -10.55 12.13 -4.80
CA GLU A 67 -10.62 13.59 -4.71
C GLU A 67 -9.70 14.29 -5.72
N ALA A 68 -8.57 13.67 -6.06
CA ALA A 68 -7.66 14.15 -7.11
C ALA A 68 -8.14 13.79 -8.54
N GLY A 69 -9.29 13.14 -8.69
CA GLY A 69 -9.88 12.80 -9.99
C GLY A 69 -9.43 11.46 -10.58
N HIS A 70 -8.67 10.64 -9.84
CA HIS A 70 -8.35 9.28 -10.24
C HIS A 70 -9.49 8.31 -9.92
N ARG A 71 -9.42 7.09 -10.45
CA ARG A 71 -10.43 6.04 -10.29
C ARG A 71 -9.81 4.80 -9.64
N PRO A 72 -9.71 4.76 -8.29
CA PRO A 72 -9.14 3.62 -7.60
C PRO A 72 -10.08 2.41 -7.59
N THR A 73 -9.47 1.23 -7.67
CA THR A 73 -10.05 -0.05 -7.28
C THR A 73 -9.20 -0.57 -6.13
N GLY A 74 -9.75 -0.57 -4.92
CA GLY A 74 -9.08 -1.06 -3.73
C GLY A 74 -9.22 -2.57 -3.59
N VAL A 75 -8.14 -3.23 -3.20
CA VAL A 75 -8.12 -4.66 -2.84
C VAL A 75 -7.47 -4.80 -1.48
N ASP A 76 -8.11 -5.53 -0.57
CA ASP A 76 -7.55 -5.88 0.73
C ASP A 76 -7.97 -7.30 1.12
N LEU A 77 -7.10 -7.98 1.87
CA LEU A 77 -7.35 -9.35 2.33
C LEU A 77 -8.43 -9.40 3.40
N ALA A 78 -8.51 -8.36 4.26
CA ALA A 78 -9.39 -8.28 5.41
C ALA A 78 -10.78 -7.71 5.05
N PRO A 79 -11.87 -8.51 5.17
CA PRO A 79 -13.23 -8.05 4.87
C PRO A 79 -13.64 -6.79 5.64
N ARG A 80 -13.24 -6.65 6.91
CA ARG A 80 -13.59 -5.48 7.73
C ARG A 80 -12.86 -4.21 7.28
N MET A 81 -11.64 -4.30 6.76
CA MET A 81 -10.98 -3.17 6.11
C MET A 81 -11.79 -2.68 4.92
N ILE A 82 -12.24 -3.58 4.07
CA ILE A 82 -13.08 -3.27 2.91
C ILE A 82 -14.43 -2.67 3.32
N GLU A 83 -15.04 -3.14 4.40
CA GLU A 83 -16.26 -2.56 4.95
C GLU A 83 -16.05 -1.10 5.41
N GLN A 84 -14.94 -0.83 6.11
CA GLN A 84 -14.56 0.52 6.52
C GLN A 84 -14.30 1.41 5.30
N ALA A 85 -13.61 0.91 4.28
CA ALA A 85 -13.35 1.66 3.05
C ALA A 85 -14.67 2.07 2.35
N ARG A 86 -15.61 1.14 2.22
CA ARG A 86 -16.95 1.42 1.65
C ARG A 86 -17.73 2.44 2.48
N THR A 87 -17.69 2.31 3.80
CA THR A 87 -18.34 3.26 4.72
C THR A 87 -17.74 4.65 4.59
N LYS A 88 -16.41 4.76 4.55
CA LYS A 88 -15.68 6.02 4.38
C LYS A 88 -16.08 6.73 3.08
N PHE A 89 -16.14 5.99 1.97
CA PHE A 89 -16.56 6.53 0.67
C PHE A 89 -18.03 6.95 0.67
N ALA A 90 -18.92 6.14 1.24
CA ALA A 90 -20.35 6.49 1.37
C ALA A 90 -20.53 7.77 2.19
N THR A 91 -19.80 7.92 3.31
CA THR A 91 -19.84 9.13 4.15
C THR A 91 -19.35 10.36 3.40
N ALA A 92 -18.35 10.20 2.51
CA ALA A 92 -17.84 11.28 1.66
C ALA A 92 -18.74 11.56 0.43
N GLY A 93 -19.82 10.81 0.23
CA GLY A 93 -20.69 10.94 -0.95
C GLY A 93 -20.01 10.52 -2.26
N LEU A 94 -18.99 9.67 -2.18
CA LEU A 94 -18.20 9.20 -3.31
C LEU A 94 -18.50 7.74 -3.64
N ALA A 95 -18.37 7.37 -4.91
CA ALA A 95 -18.41 5.99 -5.34
C ALA A 95 -16.98 5.40 -5.35
N GLY A 96 -16.82 4.19 -4.82
CA GLY A 96 -15.57 3.44 -4.82
C GLY A 96 -15.78 1.97 -5.14
N ARG A 97 -14.80 1.34 -5.74
CA ARG A 97 -14.78 -0.10 -5.97
C ARG A 97 -13.79 -0.74 -5.02
N PHE A 98 -14.30 -1.58 -4.10
CA PHE A 98 -13.50 -2.27 -3.09
C PHE A 98 -13.80 -3.76 -3.10
N LEU A 99 -12.75 -4.58 -3.17
CA LEU A 99 -12.80 -6.03 -3.31
C LEU A 99 -12.02 -6.68 -2.17
N VAL A 100 -12.63 -7.68 -1.55
CA VAL A 100 -11.88 -8.58 -0.67
C VAL A 100 -11.07 -9.53 -1.55
N GLY A 101 -9.76 -9.63 -1.31
CA GLY A 101 -8.89 -10.48 -2.10
C GLY A 101 -7.43 -10.45 -1.69
N ASP A 102 -6.71 -11.47 -2.16
CA ASP A 102 -5.29 -11.63 -1.93
C ASP A 102 -4.47 -10.70 -2.83
N ALA A 103 -3.54 -9.98 -2.22
CA ALA A 103 -2.56 -9.15 -2.93
C ALA A 103 -1.68 -9.94 -3.90
N MET A 104 -1.43 -11.23 -3.62
CA MET A 104 -0.69 -12.13 -4.49
C MET A 104 -1.42 -12.44 -5.81
N ALA A 105 -2.78 -12.35 -5.81
CA ALA A 105 -3.63 -12.59 -6.97
C ALA A 105 -4.86 -11.69 -6.93
N PRO A 106 -4.72 -10.37 -7.15
CA PRO A 106 -5.82 -9.42 -7.02
C PRO A 106 -7.03 -9.82 -7.89
N PRO A 107 -8.27 -9.89 -7.32
CA PRO A 107 -9.44 -10.44 -7.98
C PRO A 107 -10.06 -9.46 -8.99
N THR A 108 -9.23 -8.84 -9.82
CA THR A 108 -9.63 -7.85 -10.82
C THR A 108 -9.83 -8.43 -12.21
N GLY A 109 -9.73 -9.76 -12.36
CA GLY A 109 -9.87 -10.47 -13.64
C GLY A 109 -8.82 -10.02 -14.65
N LYS A 110 -9.25 -9.66 -15.84
CA LYS A 110 -8.37 -9.19 -16.94
C LYS A 110 -8.19 -7.66 -16.99
N GLN A 111 -8.73 -6.94 -15.98
CA GLN A 111 -8.62 -5.49 -15.95
C GLN A 111 -7.16 -5.07 -15.80
N ARG A 112 -6.76 -4.02 -16.56
CA ARG A 112 -5.45 -3.38 -16.47
C ARG A 112 -5.61 -1.93 -16.04
N PHE A 113 -4.58 -1.43 -15.39
CA PHE A 113 -4.59 -0.14 -14.72
C PHE A 113 -3.46 0.75 -15.26
N ASP A 114 -3.64 2.06 -15.15
CA ASP A 114 -2.58 3.03 -15.44
C ASP A 114 -1.54 3.04 -14.32
N VAL A 115 -2.00 2.79 -13.08
CA VAL A 115 -1.14 2.74 -11.89
C VAL A 115 -1.50 1.53 -11.04
N VAL A 116 -0.49 0.85 -10.52
CA VAL A 116 -0.59 -0.04 -9.36
C VAL A 116 0.06 0.67 -8.19
N LEU A 117 -0.68 0.85 -7.11
CA LEU A 117 -0.21 1.49 -5.88
C LEU A 117 -0.31 0.50 -4.73
N SER A 118 0.68 0.52 -3.86
CA SER A 118 0.66 -0.19 -2.59
C SER A 118 1.38 0.62 -1.52
N ARG A 119 0.89 0.52 -0.27
CA ARG A 119 1.48 1.20 0.87
C ARG A 119 1.57 0.26 2.07
N HIS A 120 2.78 0.12 2.64
CA HIS A 120 3.04 -0.64 3.86
C HIS A 120 2.56 -2.11 3.79
N LEU A 121 2.72 -2.75 2.63
CA LEU A 121 2.17 -4.08 2.38
C LEU A 121 3.23 -5.15 2.09
N VAL A 122 4.27 -4.85 1.31
CA VAL A 122 5.17 -5.89 0.76
C VAL A 122 5.84 -6.75 1.84
N TRP A 123 6.03 -6.20 3.02
CA TRP A 123 6.64 -6.89 4.17
C TRP A 123 5.72 -7.94 4.82
N THR A 124 4.43 -7.94 4.49
CA THR A 124 3.44 -8.90 4.99
C THR A 124 3.23 -10.09 4.06
N LEU A 125 3.82 -10.06 2.88
CA LEU A 125 3.57 -11.05 1.83
C LEU A 125 4.43 -12.31 1.97
N PRO A 126 3.88 -13.50 1.70
CA PRO A 126 4.63 -14.76 1.75
C PRO A 126 5.64 -14.90 0.61
N ASP A 127 5.37 -14.32 -0.56
CA ASP A 127 6.28 -14.24 -1.71
C ASP A 127 6.14 -12.85 -2.37
N PRO A 128 6.82 -11.83 -1.80
CA PRO A 128 6.69 -10.46 -2.30
C PRO A 128 7.23 -10.28 -3.72
N GLU A 129 8.25 -11.06 -4.12
CA GLU A 129 8.76 -10.99 -5.50
C GLU A 129 7.76 -11.55 -6.52
N ALA A 130 7.04 -12.63 -6.18
CA ALA A 130 5.96 -13.14 -7.02
C ALA A 130 4.81 -12.12 -7.11
N ALA A 131 4.48 -11.45 -6.00
CA ALA A 131 3.49 -10.38 -5.99
C ALA A 131 3.90 -9.22 -6.92
N LEU A 132 5.14 -8.74 -6.84
CA LEU A 132 5.64 -7.68 -7.71
C LEU A 132 5.54 -8.07 -9.21
N ARG A 133 5.91 -9.32 -9.56
CA ARG A 133 5.74 -9.83 -10.92
C ARG A 133 4.27 -9.81 -11.36
N GLU A 134 3.37 -10.27 -10.50
CA GLU A 134 1.93 -10.25 -10.78
C GLU A 134 1.41 -8.80 -10.96
N TRP A 135 1.82 -7.87 -10.10
CA TRP A 135 1.37 -6.48 -10.16
C TRP A 135 1.80 -5.78 -11.44
N VAL A 136 3.01 -6.07 -11.94
CA VAL A 136 3.46 -5.58 -13.25
C VAL A 136 2.54 -6.05 -14.37
N THR A 137 2.02 -7.29 -14.32
CA THR A 137 1.08 -7.80 -15.32
C THR A 137 -0.26 -7.04 -15.33
N ARG A 138 -0.60 -6.37 -14.22
CA ARG A 138 -1.82 -5.57 -14.09
C ARG A 138 -1.68 -4.18 -14.68
N LEU A 139 -0.49 -3.75 -15.06
CA LEU A 139 -0.27 -2.46 -15.68
C LEU A 139 -0.60 -2.48 -17.19
N ARG A 140 -1.08 -1.37 -17.69
CA ARG A 140 -1.14 -1.05 -19.13
C ARG A 140 0.28 -0.76 -19.64
N PRO A 141 0.54 -0.86 -20.94
CA PRO A 141 1.79 -0.37 -21.52
C PRO A 141 2.03 1.10 -21.15
N GLY A 142 3.22 1.41 -20.64
CA GLY A 142 3.59 2.73 -20.11
C GLY A 142 2.94 3.06 -18.77
N GLY A 143 2.40 2.06 -18.08
CA GLY A 143 1.86 2.20 -16.73
C GLY A 143 2.95 2.33 -15.67
N ARG A 144 2.53 2.63 -14.45
CA ARG A 144 3.41 2.95 -13.32
C ARG A 144 3.07 2.12 -12.10
N MET A 145 4.09 1.65 -11.39
CA MET A 145 3.95 1.09 -10.05
C MET A 145 4.49 2.09 -9.02
N VAL A 146 3.72 2.33 -7.97
CA VAL A 146 4.08 3.21 -6.84
C VAL A 146 4.02 2.38 -5.56
N LEU A 147 5.16 2.26 -4.88
CA LEU A 147 5.27 1.53 -3.62
C LEU A 147 5.74 2.51 -2.54
N VAL A 148 4.90 2.76 -1.53
CA VAL A 148 5.27 3.55 -0.36
C VAL A 148 5.57 2.58 0.77
N GLU A 149 6.84 2.46 1.12
CA GLU A 149 7.34 1.43 2.03
C GLU A 149 8.40 2.00 2.98
N GLY A 150 8.87 1.17 3.88
CA GLY A 150 9.90 1.52 4.81
C GLY A 150 10.66 0.31 5.35
N ARG A 151 11.67 0.62 6.14
CA ARG A 151 12.41 -0.34 6.94
C ARG A 151 12.12 -0.06 8.41
N TRP A 152 11.04 -0.68 8.90
CA TRP A 152 10.47 -0.44 10.23
C TRP A 152 11.33 -0.99 11.37
N ARG A 153 12.23 -1.95 11.06
CA ARG A 153 13.07 -2.64 12.03
C ARG A 153 14.48 -2.78 11.51
N GLU A 154 15.46 -2.65 12.39
CA GLU A 154 16.82 -3.06 12.07
C GLU A 154 16.94 -4.59 12.04
N ALA A 155 17.81 -5.10 11.19
CA ALA A 155 18.10 -6.54 11.15
C ALA A 155 18.60 -7.01 12.53
N GLY A 156 17.84 -7.90 13.17
CA GLY A 156 18.19 -8.46 14.49
C GLY A 156 17.35 -7.95 15.67
N GLN A 157 16.49 -6.96 15.51
CA GLN A 157 15.50 -6.63 16.53
C GLN A 157 14.40 -7.70 16.56
N GLN A 158 14.30 -8.38 17.71
CA GLN A 158 13.26 -9.39 17.97
C GLN A 158 12.08 -8.75 18.70
N ASP A 159 11.24 -8.03 17.98
CA ASP A 159 9.89 -7.77 18.49
C ASP A 159 8.99 -8.96 18.18
N ALA A 160 7.97 -9.17 19.00
CA ALA A 160 6.99 -10.20 18.73
C ALA A 160 6.39 -9.97 17.33
N PRO A 161 6.28 -11.02 16.49
CA PRO A 161 5.66 -10.90 15.19
C PRO A 161 4.22 -10.44 15.36
N TYR A 162 3.71 -9.65 14.40
CA TYR A 162 2.31 -9.17 14.45
C TYR A 162 1.30 -10.32 14.42
N VAL A 163 1.65 -11.47 13.82
CA VAL A 163 0.95 -12.75 13.93
C VAL A 163 1.95 -13.89 14.05
N THR A 164 1.54 -15.01 14.65
CA THR A 164 2.36 -16.22 14.72
C THR A 164 2.75 -16.69 13.32
N GLY A 165 4.04 -16.89 13.09
CA GLY A 165 4.60 -17.31 11.80
C GLY A 165 4.98 -16.15 10.86
N ALA A 166 4.67 -14.90 11.21
CA ALA A 166 5.09 -13.74 10.41
C ALA A 166 6.60 -13.49 10.48
N GLU A 167 7.30 -13.99 11.50
CA GLU A 167 8.76 -13.94 11.62
C GLU A 167 9.48 -14.63 10.47
N SER A 168 8.81 -15.57 9.79
CA SER A 168 9.36 -16.29 8.64
C SER A 168 9.05 -15.63 7.29
N LEU A 169 8.37 -14.48 7.27
CA LEU A 169 8.12 -13.75 6.04
C LEU A 169 9.43 -13.17 5.49
N PRO A 170 9.65 -13.21 4.16
CA PRO A 170 10.93 -12.83 3.58
C PRO A 170 11.35 -11.39 3.88
N TRP A 171 10.38 -10.46 3.92
CA TRP A 171 10.61 -9.04 4.15
C TRP A 171 9.99 -8.53 5.47
N ASN A 172 9.87 -9.42 6.45
CA ASN A 172 9.34 -9.07 7.75
C ASN A 172 10.11 -7.89 8.39
N GLY A 173 9.36 -6.86 8.80
CA GLY A 173 9.93 -5.62 9.34
C GLY A 173 10.31 -4.58 8.28
N GLY A 174 9.96 -4.82 7.02
CA GLY A 174 10.25 -3.91 5.91
C GLY A 174 11.63 -4.15 5.29
N LEU A 175 11.97 -3.36 4.30
CA LEU A 175 13.25 -3.43 3.61
C LEU A 175 13.73 -2.05 3.20
N SER A 176 15.04 -1.92 2.95
CA SER A 176 15.61 -0.67 2.47
C SER A 176 15.14 -0.33 1.05
N ALA A 177 15.14 0.95 0.72
CA ALA A 177 14.83 1.44 -0.63
C ALA A 177 15.70 0.78 -1.70
N GLU A 178 16.98 0.55 -1.40
CA GLU A 178 17.91 -0.12 -2.32
C GLU A 178 17.51 -1.57 -2.58
N ALA A 179 17.15 -2.31 -1.53
CA ALA A 179 16.72 -3.71 -1.65
C ALA A 179 15.42 -3.84 -2.46
N LEU A 180 14.42 -2.98 -2.19
CA LEU A 180 13.19 -2.98 -2.97
C LEU A 180 13.45 -2.58 -4.43
N ALA A 181 14.27 -1.57 -4.66
CA ALA A 181 14.64 -1.16 -6.01
C ALA A 181 15.38 -2.28 -6.77
N ALA A 182 16.23 -3.05 -6.11
CA ALA A 182 16.91 -4.19 -6.72
C ALA A 182 15.93 -5.28 -7.17
N ALA A 183 14.88 -5.56 -6.36
CA ALA A 183 13.83 -6.51 -6.69
C ALA A 183 12.94 -6.04 -7.86
N VAL A 184 12.69 -4.72 -7.96
CA VAL A 184 11.78 -4.14 -8.96
C VAL A 184 12.47 -3.89 -10.31
N ARG A 185 13.75 -3.47 -10.33
CA ARG A 185 14.49 -3.13 -11.57
C ARG A 185 14.40 -4.16 -12.70
N PRO A 186 14.46 -5.47 -12.45
CA PRO A 186 14.35 -6.46 -13.55
C PRO A 186 12.97 -6.52 -14.23
N LEU A 187 11.94 -5.89 -13.63
CA LEU A 187 10.56 -6.00 -14.05
C LEU A 187 10.06 -4.79 -14.86
N VAL A 188 10.82 -3.67 -14.85
CA VAL A 188 10.37 -2.38 -15.36
C VAL A 188 11.48 -1.65 -16.10
N ALA A 189 11.12 -0.61 -16.89
CA ALA A 189 12.09 0.17 -17.66
C ALA A 189 12.87 1.18 -16.81
N ARG A 190 12.24 1.74 -15.78
CA ARG A 190 12.85 2.79 -14.95
C ARG A 190 12.39 2.67 -13.50
N VAL A 191 13.30 2.92 -12.56
CA VAL A 191 13.00 3.03 -11.12
C VAL A 191 13.60 4.33 -10.59
N ARG A 192 12.80 5.08 -9.81
CA ARG A 192 13.27 6.18 -8.97
C ARG A 192 12.79 5.98 -7.54
N VAL A 193 13.54 6.48 -6.59
CA VAL A 193 13.22 6.45 -5.16
C VAL A 193 13.17 7.87 -4.65
N GLU A 194 12.14 8.19 -3.89
CA GLU A 194 11.98 9.46 -3.17
C GLU A 194 12.05 9.17 -1.66
N PRO A 195 13.07 9.67 -0.94
CA PRO A 195 13.13 9.55 0.52
C PRO A 195 11.99 10.33 1.16
N LEU A 196 11.32 9.74 2.16
CA LEU A 196 10.17 10.33 2.83
C LEU A 196 10.36 10.54 4.34
N SER A 197 11.42 9.98 4.94
CA SER A 197 11.67 10.10 6.40
C SER A 197 11.82 11.55 6.85
N GLY A 198 12.28 12.44 5.95
CA GLY A 198 12.48 13.86 6.22
C GLY A 198 11.21 14.73 6.22
N ASP A 199 10.05 14.19 5.88
CA ASP A 199 8.76 14.92 5.91
C ASP A 199 7.88 14.41 7.07
N PRO A 200 7.98 15.01 8.27
CA PRO A 200 7.18 14.59 9.41
C PRO A 200 5.68 14.78 9.22
N GLY A 201 5.27 15.63 8.27
CA GLY A 201 3.87 15.82 7.94
C GLY A 201 3.20 14.56 7.37
N LEU A 202 3.96 13.68 6.70
CA LEU A 202 3.44 12.41 6.19
C LEU A 202 3.07 11.43 7.31
N TRP A 203 3.75 11.52 8.46
CA TRP A 203 3.71 10.49 9.51
C TRP A 203 3.04 10.96 10.79
N GLY A 204 2.60 12.22 10.84
CA GLY A 204 2.07 12.84 12.05
C GLY A 204 3.14 13.25 13.07
N GLY A 205 4.42 13.15 12.72
CA GLY A 205 5.56 13.49 13.53
C GLY A 205 6.88 13.00 12.95
N PRO A 206 8.02 13.32 13.57
CA PRO A 206 9.33 12.82 13.15
C PRO A 206 9.39 11.29 13.22
N VAL A 207 10.12 10.67 12.30
CA VAL A 207 10.40 9.23 12.26
C VAL A 207 11.90 9.01 12.15
N ASP A 208 12.39 7.95 12.80
CA ASP A 208 13.82 7.59 12.81
C ASP A 208 14.13 6.42 11.84
N ASP A 209 13.10 5.78 11.32
CA ASP A 209 13.20 4.69 10.36
C ASP A 209 13.33 5.18 8.91
N GLU A 210 13.78 4.29 8.02
CA GLU A 210 13.84 4.59 6.59
C GLU A 210 12.43 4.46 5.99
N ARG A 211 11.93 5.56 5.37
CA ARG A 211 10.67 5.59 4.64
C ARG A 211 10.85 6.23 3.27
N TYR A 212 10.20 5.66 2.27
CA TYR A 212 10.41 6.08 0.89
C TYR A 212 9.20 5.76 0.00
N ALA A 213 9.10 6.46 -1.13
CA ALA A 213 8.29 6.07 -2.26
C ALA A 213 9.20 5.55 -3.38
N LEU A 214 8.92 4.35 -3.86
CA LEU A 214 9.53 3.80 -5.06
C LEU A 214 8.54 3.94 -6.20
N VAL A 215 8.97 4.59 -7.28
CA VAL A 215 8.17 4.78 -8.49
C VAL A 215 8.87 4.07 -9.65
N ALA A 216 8.13 3.16 -10.27
CA ALA A 216 8.63 2.29 -11.33
C ALA A 216 7.76 2.45 -12.59
N ASP A 217 8.37 2.82 -13.71
CA ASP A 217 7.68 2.99 -15.00
C ASP A 217 7.97 1.80 -15.92
N LEU A 218 6.89 1.24 -16.55
CA LEU A 218 6.94 0.12 -17.50
C LEU A 218 7.50 0.56 -18.84
#